data_7e0590bb94d7e6fc3e5f6846891824bd
#
_entry.id   7e0590bb94d7e6fc3e5f6846891824bd
#
_cell.length_a   1.000
_cell.length_b   1.000
_cell.length_c   1.000
_cell.angle_alpha   90.00
_cell.angle_beta   90.00
_cell.angle_gamma   90.00
#
_symmetry.space_group_name_H-M   'P 1'
#
loop_
_entity.id
_entity.type
_entity.pdbx_description
1 polymer ?
#
loop_
_entity_poly.entity_id
_entity_poly.type
_entity_poly.pdbx_seq_one_letter_code
_entity_poly.pdbx_strand_id
1 'polypeptide(L)'
;MADILPELTAMKSKQHTRPLSRRLPLKPMLLLLPAALLFALFQLAPMLWVIINSFVYEDAWSFGNFTEIFSSPFYIQSFENTLWISGVSAVGGLILAALFAASLQHVPPRPRRWLIAFTNMTGNFSGVPLAFAFIIILGVNGAITLQLKAWGVIEDFNLYSAAGLMLIYLYFQIPLGILLLYPAFDALKPEWEDAAKTMGAGRLAYWRYVALPVLSPALLGTFIILFANAAGAYASTYALTTGNYNMVTIRIASLVSGDLFLEPNMAAALSVLLMVILGFITVVYHWLLKRSYHAKC
;
A
#
# COMPACT_ATOMS: atom_id res chain seq x y z
N MET A 1 -8.23 65.07 -14.55
CA MET A 1 -7.91 63.87 -13.77
C MET A 1 -9.05 63.47 -12.82
N ALA A 2 -10.25 64.03 -13.00
CA ALA A 2 -11.41 63.79 -12.13
C ALA A 2 -12.57 63.01 -12.79
N ASP A 3 -12.44 62.63 -14.10
CA ASP A 3 -13.56 62.06 -14.85
C ASP A 3 -13.45 60.53 -15.07
N ILE A 4 -12.43 59.85 -14.50
CA ILE A 4 -12.21 58.39 -14.71
C ILE A 4 -12.74 57.56 -13.53
N LEU A 5 -13.08 58.18 -12.41
CA LEU A 5 -13.54 57.50 -11.19
C LEU A 5 -14.96 56.87 -11.24
N PRO A 6 -15.94 57.45 -11.96
CA PRO A 6 -17.28 56.86 -12.02
C PRO A 6 -17.40 55.61 -12.90
N GLU A 7 -16.53 55.44 -13.93
CA GLU A 7 -16.58 54.23 -14.78
C GLU A 7 -16.01 52.98 -14.11
N LEU A 8 -15.02 53.11 -13.25
CA LEU A 8 -14.44 51.99 -12.50
C LEU A 8 -15.36 51.44 -11.40
N THR A 9 -16.24 52.29 -10.87
CA THR A 9 -17.27 51.85 -9.90
C THR A 9 -18.44 51.16 -10.59
N ALA A 10 -18.77 51.52 -11.83
CA ALA A 10 -19.83 50.85 -12.62
C ALA A 10 -19.42 49.46 -13.15
N MET A 11 -18.11 49.21 -13.38
CA MET A 11 -17.61 47.91 -13.79
C MET A 11 -17.58 46.87 -12.65
N LYS A 12 -17.50 47.28 -11.39
CA LYS A 12 -17.50 46.37 -10.22
C LYS A 12 -18.91 45.83 -9.83
N SER A 13 -19.97 46.44 -10.33
CA SER A 13 -21.35 46.10 -9.96
C SER A 13 -22.00 45.05 -10.85
N LYS A 14 -21.33 44.53 -11.89
CA LYS A 14 -21.89 43.49 -12.79
C LYS A 14 -21.24 42.11 -12.62
N GLN A 15 -20.66 41.80 -11.47
CA GLN A 15 -20.48 40.38 -11.13
C GLN A 15 -21.84 39.78 -10.75
N HIS A 16 -22.60 39.45 -11.77
CA HIS A 16 -23.77 38.58 -11.66
C HIS A 16 -23.31 37.29 -10.97
N THR A 17 -23.60 37.20 -9.69
CA THR A 17 -23.70 35.89 -9.00
C THR A 17 -24.82 35.10 -9.67
N ARG A 18 -24.47 34.37 -10.73
CA ARG A 18 -25.37 33.33 -11.25
C ARG A 18 -25.55 32.34 -10.11
N PRO A 19 -26.79 32.10 -9.62
CA PRO A 19 -27.01 31.05 -8.68
C PRO A 19 -26.57 29.75 -9.39
N LEU A 20 -25.60 29.07 -8.82
CA LEU A 20 -25.22 27.71 -9.19
C LEU A 20 -26.47 26.83 -8.96
N SER A 21 -27.34 26.76 -9.99
CA SER A 21 -28.41 25.75 -9.98
C SER A 21 -27.69 24.38 -9.93
N ARG A 22 -27.80 23.69 -8.82
CA ARG A 22 -27.34 22.33 -8.55
C ARG A 22 -28.08 21.30 -9.42
N ARG A 23 -28.31 21.58 -10.68
CA ARG A 23 -28.71 20.55 -11.65
C ARG A 23 -27.42 19.87 -12.09
N LEU A 24 -27.13 18.70 -11.52
CA LEU A 24 -26.09 17.83 -12.02
C LEU A 24 -26.23 17.72 -13.54
N PRO A 25 -25.23 18.11 -14.33
CA PRO A 25 -25.35 18.09 -15.77
C PRO A 25 -25.52 16.64 -16.22
N LEU A 26 -26.72 16.28 -16.68
CA LEU A 26 -27.06 14.93 -17.11
C LEU A 26 -26.10 14.37 -18.19
N LYS A 27 -25.59 15.23 -19.06
CA LYS A 27 -24.68 14.82 -20.15
C LYS A 27 -23.36 14.21 -19.68
N PRO A 28 -22.55 14.83 -18.76
CA PRO A 28 -21.34 14.16 -18.26
C PRO A 28 -21.66 12.95 -17.38
N MET A 29 -22.81 12.92 -16.71
CA MET A 29 -23.24 11.78 -15.92
C MET A 29 -23.55 10.55 -16.80
N LEU A 30 -24.18 10.76 -17.98
CA LEU A 30 -24.43 9.73 -18.96
C LEU A 30 -23.11 9.17 -19.56
N LEU A 31 -22.08 10.02 -19.72
CA LEU A 31 -20.77 9.61 -20.20
C LEU A 31 -20.02 8.72 -19.19
N LEU A 32 -20.24 8.93 -17.89
CA LEU A 32 -19.67 8.11 -16.82
C LEU A 32 -20.41 6.79 -16.59
N LEU A 33 -21.65 6.66 -17.11
CA LEU A 33 -22.51 5.50 -16.84
C LEU A 33 -21.88 4.17 -17.27
N PRO A 34 -21.24 4.00 -18.45
CA PRO A 34 -20.60 2.74 -18.83
C PRO A 34 -19.46 2.36 -17.85
N ALA A 35 -18.62 3.33 -17.46
CA ALA A 35 -17.54 3.10 -16.51
C ALA A 35 -18.08 2.74 -15.11
N ALA A 36 -19.13 3.43 -14.66
CA ALA A 36 -19.78 3.15 -13.38
C ALA A 36 -20.44 1.75 -13.37
N LEU A 37 -21.06 1.36 -14.49
CA LEU A 37 -21.67 0.04 -14.64
C LEU A 37 -20.64 -1.07 -14.63
N LEU A 38 -19.50 -0.91 -15.34
CA LEU A 38 -18.40 -1.85 -15.29
C LEU A 38 -17.81 -1.95 -13.88
N PHE A 39 -17.61 -0.83 -13.21
CA PHE A 39 -17.12 -0.81 -11.83
C PHE A 39 -18.11 -1.52 -10.89
N ALA A 40 -19.40 -1.25 -11.01
CA ALA A 40 -20.44 -1.91 -10.20
C ALA A 40 -20.47 -3.42 -10.45
N LEU A 41 -20.42 -3.85 -11.70
CA LEU A 41 -20.53 -5.26 -12.06
C LEU A 41 -19.28 -6.06 -11.68
N PHE A 42 -18.08 -5.53 -11.95
CA PHE A 42 -16.83 -6.28 -11.76
C PHE A 42 -16.15 -6.03 -10.41
N GLN A 43 -16.47 -4.96 -9.72
CA GLN A 43 -15.89 -4.63 -8.41
C GLN A 43 -16.88 -4.76 -7.27
N LEU A 44 -18.05 -4.08 -7.36
CA LEU A 44 -18.99 -4.06 -6.24
C LEU A 44 -19.79 -5.37 -6.13
N ALA A 45 -20.24 -5.97 -7.26
CA ALA A 45 -21.04 -7.18 -7.20
C ALA A 45 -20.28 -8.39 -6.59
N PRO A 46 -19.03 -8.71 -6.99
CA PRO A 46 -18.26 -9.77 -6.33
C PRO A 46 -17.98 -9.47 -4.85
N MET A 47 -17.68 -8.21 -4.52
CA MET A 47 -17.44 -7.80 -3.14
C MET A 47 -18.70 -7.98 -2.26
N LEU A 48 -19.86 -7.58 -2.76
CA LEU A 48 -21.13 -7.80 -2.07
C LEU A 48 -21.44 -9.29 -1.93
N TRP A 49 -21.17 -10.07 -2.97
CA TRP A 49 -21.36 -11.53 -2.93
C TRP A 49 -20.51 -12.17 -1.82
N VAL A 50 -19.22 -11.80 -1.72
CA VAL A 50 -18.32 -12.27 -0.65
C VAL A 50 -18.84 -11.87 0.73
N ILE A 51 -19.29 -10.61 0.90
CA ILE A 51 -19.86 -10.14 2.18
C ILE A 51 -21.12 -10.95 2.55
N ILE A 52 -22.04 -11.17 1.61
CA ILE A 52 -23.27 -11.92 1.85
C ILE A 52 -22.95 -13.37 2.22
N ASN A 53 -22.10 -14.05 1.44
CA ASN A 53 -21.81 -15.45 1.65
C ASN A 53 -20.93 -15.72 2.89
N SER A 54 -20.24 -14.71 3.41
CA SER A 54 -19.53 -14.84 4.69
C SER A 54 -20.43 -15.15 5.89
N PHE A 55 -21.74 -14.81 5.77
CA PHE A 55 -22.76 -15.09 6.79
C PHE A 55 -23.59 -16.36 6.51
N VAL A 56 -23.23 -17.14 5.49
CA VAL A 56 -23.89 -18.41 5.20
C VAL A 56 -23.05 -19.56 5.75
N TYR A 57 -23.60 -20.30 6.69
CA TYR A 57 -22.96 -21.47 7.33
C TYR A 57 -23.97 -22.62 7.32
N GLU A 58 -23.58 -23.79 6.81
CA GLU A 58 -24.47 -24.97 6.66
C GLU A 58 -25.83 -24.62 6.03
N ASP A 59 -25.81 -23.86 4.93
CA ASP A 59 -26.99 -23.38 4.18
C ASP A 59 -27.94 -22.46 4.96
N ALA A 60 -27.56 -21.98 6.15
CA ALA A 60 -28.35 -21.06 6.97
C ALA A 60 -27.60 -19.74 7.22
N TRP A 61 -28.37 -18.68 7.43
CA TRP A 61 -27.78 -17.38 7.86
C TRP A 61 -27.28 -17.50 9.30
N SER A 62 -25.97 -17.45 9.49
CA SER A 62 -25.34 -17.60 10.79
C SER A 62 -23.98 -16.92 10.85
N PHE A 63 -23.50 -16.65 12.05
CA PHE A 63 -22.12 -16.25 12.34
C PHE A 63 -21.18 -17.46 12.51
N GLY A 64 -21.59 -18.67 12.13
CA GLY A 64 -20.85 -19.93 12.33
C GLY A 64 -19.42 -19.85 11.78
N ASN A 65 -19.23 -19.37 10.54
CA ASN A 65 -17.90 -19.18 9.94
C ASN A 65 -16.98 -18.31 10.81
N PHE A 66 -17.49 -17.21 11.32
CA PHE A 66 -16.71 -16.30 12.18
C PHE A 66 -16.38 -16.94 13.53
N THR A 67 -17.35 -17.63 14.14
CA THR A 67 -17.12 -18.36 15.40
C THR A 67 -16.06 -19.43 15.23
N GLU A 68 -16.08 -20.18 14.13
CA GLU A 68 -15.09 -21.18 13.80
C GLU A 68 -13.70 -20.56 13.58
N ILE A 69 -13.60 -19.45 12.84
CA ILE A 69 -12.33 -18.75 12.63
C ILE A 69 -11.73 -18.30 13.97
N PHE A 70 -12.53 -17.71 14.87
CA PHE A 70 -12.03 -17.23 16.15
C PHE A 70 -11.77 -18.34 17.17
N SER A 71 -12.37 -19.50 17.04
CA SER A 71 -12.12 -20.65 17.92
C SER A 71 -10.96 -21.53 17.46
N SER A 72 -10.55 -21.43 16.19
CA SER A 72 -9.48 -22.21 15.61
C SER A 72 -8.11 -21.53 15.73
N PRO A 73 -7.16 -22.07 16.50
CA PRO A 73 -5.79 -21.55 16.56
C PRO A 73 -5.11 -21.46 15.20
N PHE A 74 -5.49 -22.35 14.28
CA PHE A 74 -4.94 -22.40 12.92
C PHE A 74 -5.28 -21.14 12.11
N TYR A 75 -6.53 -20.69 12.15
CA TYR A 75 -6.93 -19.46 11.45
C TYR A 75 -6.38 -18.20 12.15
N ILE A 76 -6.38 -18.16 13.49
CA ILE A 76 -5.77 -17.06 14.24
C ILE A 76 -4.31 -16.89 13.87
N GLN A 77 -3.54 -17.99 13.86
CA GLN A 77 -2.13 -17.97 13.46
C GLN A 77 -1.95 -17.45 12.01
N SER A 78 -2.89 -17.75 11.11
CA SER A 78 -2.81 -17.23 9.73
C SER A 78 -2.91 -15.70 9.68
N PHE A 79 -3.76 -15.10 10.51
CA PHE A 79 -3.84 -13.65 10.66
C PHE A 79 -2.59 -13.07 11.32
N GLU A 80 -2.09 -13.68 12.39
CA GLU A 80 -0.85 -13.24 13.07
C GLU A 80 0.33 -13.23 12.10
N ASN A 81 0.55 -14.33 11.35
CA ASN A 81 1.60 -14.42 10.36
C ASN A 81 1.45 -13.35 9.27
N THR A 82 0.22 -13.16 8.76
CA THR A 82 -0.06 -12.17 7.72
C THR A 82 0.24 -10.76 8.21
N LEU A 83 -0.26 -10.39 9.39
CA LEU A 83 -0.06 -9.06 9.97
C LEU A 83 1.41 -8.82 10.31
N TRP A 84 2.09 -9.81 10.87
CA TRP A 84 3.50 -9.70 11.23
C TRP A 84 4.41 -9.52 10.00
N ILE A 85 4.30 -10.42 9.02
CA ILE A 85 5.12 -10.35 7.81
C ILE A 85 4.84 -9.06 7.03
N SER A 86 3.56 -8.71 6.88
CA SER A 86 3.16 -7.48 6.19
C SER A 86 3.62 -6.23 6.93
N GLY A 87 3.52 -6.21 8.25
CA GLY A 87 3.96 -5.10 9.09
C GLY A 87 5.47 -4.87 9.01
N VAL A 88 6.25 -5.91 9.25
CA VAL A 88 7.72 -5.82 9.22
C VAL A 88 8.23 -5.46 7.82
N SER A 89 7.70 -6.09 6.77
CA SER A 89 8.10 -5.78 5.39
C SER A 89 7.67 -4.38 4.95
N ALA A 90 6.49 -3.90 5.38
CA ALA A 90 6.04 -2.54 5.07
C ALA A 90 6.90 -1.48 5.77
N VAL A 91 7.26 -1.68 7.03
CA VAL A 91 8.17 -0.78 7.75
C VAL A 91 9.55 -0.77 7.11
N GLY A 92 10.13 -1.96 6.86
CA GLY A 92 11.44 -2.08 6.22
C GLY A 92 11.44 -1.48 4.81
N GLY A 93 10.42 -1.79 4.00
CA GLY A 93 10.24 -1.23 2.66
C GLY A 93 10.09 0.30 2.68
N LEU A 94 9.31 0.82 3.62
CA LEU A 94 9.12 2.27 3.80
C LEU A 94 10.43 2.99 4.13
N ILE A 95 11.20 2.44 5.09
CA ILE A 95 12.48 3.04 5.50
C ILE A 95 13.45 3.08 4.32
N LEU A 96 13.63 1.95 3.62
CA LEU A 96 14.52 1.85 2.47
C LEU A 96 14.06 2.74 1.32
N ALA A 97 12.76 2.76 1.04
CA ALA A 97 12.18 3.63 0.01
C ALA A 97 12.34 5.12 0.35
N ALA A 98 12.15 5.52 1.61
CA ALA A 98 12.32 6.89 2.05
C ALA A 98 13.79 7.34 1.95
N LEU A 99 14.75 6.49 2.35
CA LEU A 99 16.17 6.75 2.20
C LEU A 99 16.57 6.91 0.74
N PHE A 100 16.05 6.05 -0.12
CA PHE A 100 16.30 6.12 -1.57
C PHE A 100 15.68 7.39 -2.17
N ALA A 101 14.41 7.70 -1.86
CA ALA A 101 13.72 8.90 -2.34
C ALA A 101 14.41 10.19 -1.89
N ALA A 102 14.88 10.23 -0.63
CA ALA A 102 15.68 11.35 -0.12
C ALA A 102 17.00 11.51 -0.88
N SER A 103 17.68 10.40 -1.19
CA SER A 103 18.94 10.40 -1.94
C SER A 103 18.75 10.90 -3.39
N LEU A 104 17.61 10.56 -4.00
CA LEU A 104 17.29 11.00 -5.38
C LEU A 104 17.22 12.53 -5.55
N GLN A 105 16.95 13.28 -4.48
CA GLN A 105 16.95 14.75 -4.53
C GLN A 105 18.33 15.33 -4.87
N HIS A 106 19.39 14.64 -4.47
CA HIS A 106 20.77 15.07 -4.69
C HIS A 106 21.35 14.58 -6.03
N VAL A 107 20.59 13.76 -6.77
CA VAL A 107 21.02 13.19 -8.04
C VAL A 107 20.66 14.14 -9.20
N PRO A 108 21.59 14.40 -10.15
CA PRO A 108 21.32 15.21 -11.34
C PRO A 108 20.13 14.69 -12.16
N PRO A 109 19.41 15.57 -12.92
CA PRO A 109 18.13 15.20 -13.57
C PRO A 109 18.23 14.03 -14.58
N ARG A 110 19.37 13.87 -15.27
CA ARG A 110 19.54 12.78 -16.24
C ARG A 110 19.61 11.40 -15.59
N PRO A 111 20.57 11.10 -14.68
CA PRO A 111 20.61 9.80 -14.00
C PRO A 111 19.38 9.57 -13.11
N ARG A 112 18.79 10.60 -12.51
CA ARG A 112 17.57 10.48 -11.69
C ARG A 112 16.40 9.90 -12.50
N ARG A 113 16.21 10.35 -13.74
CA ARG A 113 15.18 9.79 -14.64
C ARG A 113 15.39 8.30 -14.93
N TRP A 114 16.63 7.88 -15.15
CA TRP A 114 16.97 6.48 -15.36
C TRP A 114 16.71 5.63 -14.10
N LEU A 115 17.07 6.13 -12.93
CA LEU A 115 16.78 5.44 -11.66
C LEU A 115 15.29 5.27 -11.42
N ILE A 116 14.48 6.30 -11.67
CA ILE A 116 13.01 6.21 -11.55
C ILE A 116 12.43 5.23 -12.58
N ALA A 117 12.90 5.27 -13.83
CA ALA A 117 12.47 4.32 -14.86
C ALA A 117 12.84 2.88 -14.48
N PHE A 118 14.03 2.65 -13.96
CA PHE A 118 14.45 1.34 -13.45
C PHE A 118 13.59 0.89 -12.26
N THR A 119 13.31 1.80 -11.32
CA THR A 119 12.41 1.53 -10.18
C THR A 119 11.01 1.12 -10.67
N ASN A 120 10.46 1.81 -11.67
CA ASN A 120 9.18 1.43 -12.29
C ASN A 120 9.24 0.03 -12.90
N MET A 121 10.32 -0.31 -13.60
CA MET A 121 10.51 -1.63 -14.20
C MET A 121 10.57 -2.73 -13.11
N THR A 122 11.37 -2.51 -12.08
CA THR A 122 11.52 -3.49 -10.98
C THR A 122 10.24 -3.63 -10.15
N GLY A 123 9.46 -2.55 -9.98
CA GLY A 123 8.18 -2.58 -9.28
C GLY A 123 7.12 -3.45 -9.96
N ASN A 124 7.21 -3.64 -11.28
CA ASN A 124 6.35 -4.55 -12.03
C ASN A 124 6.82 -6.02 -12.00
N PHE A 125 8.04 -6.28 -11.52
CA PHE A 125 8.57 -7.63 -11.39
C PHE A 125 8.19 -8.18 -10.00
N SER A 126 7.04 -8.85 -9.92
CA SER A 126 6.44 -9.36 -8.69
C SER A 126 5.72 -10.69 -8.96
N GLY A 127 5.13 -11.28 -7.92
CA GLY A 127 4.37 -12.52 -8.04
C GLY A 127 5.24 -13.75 -8.28
N VAL A 128 4.74 -14.66 -9.09
CA VAL A 128 5.38 -15.98 -9.39
C VAL A 128 6.77 -15.84 -10.01
N PRO A 129 6.99 -14.96 -11.03
CA PRO A 129 8.33 -14.80 -11.62
C PRO A 129 9.38 -14.34 -10.60
N LEU A 130 8.99 -13.45 -9.69
CA LEU A 130 9.87 -12.98 -8.63
C LEU A 130 10.25 -14.12 -7.68
N ALA A 131 9.28 -14.90 -7.23
CA ALA A 131 9.54 -16.03 -6.34
C ALA A 131 10.52 -17.05 -6.97
N PHE A 132 10.33 -17.38 -8.23
CA PHE A 132 11.26 -18.28 -8.94
C PHE A 132 12.67 -17.69 -9.08
N ALA A 133 12.79 -16.40 -9.37
CA ALA A 133 14.09 -15.74 -9.39
C ALA A 133 14.82 -15.86 -8.04
N PHE A 134 14.10 -15.63 -6.94
CA PHE A 134 14.65 -15.81 -5.59
C PHE A 134 15.01 -17.28 -5.28
N ILE A 135 14.21 -18.25 -5.73
CA ILE A 135 14.52 -19.67 -5.57
C ILE A 135 15.82 -20.05 -6.30
N ILE A 136 16.01 -19.56 -7.52
CA ILE A 136 17.22 -19.82 -8.30
C ILE A 136 18.46 -19.17 -7.63
N ILE A 137 18.31 -17.99 -7.09
CA ILE A 137 19.43 -17.20 -6.52
C ILE A 137 19.71 -17.58 -5.07
N LEU A 138 18.66 -17.68 -4.24
CA LEU A 138 18.74 -17.82 -2.78
C LEU A 138 18.09 -19.10 -2.24
N GLY A 139 17.61 -19.99 -3.08
CA GLY A 139 17.11 -21.31 -2.65
C GLY A 139 18.20 -22.15 -2.00
N VAL A 140 17.86 -23.34 -1.53
CA VAL A 140 18.82 -24.25 -0.83
C VAL A 140 20.08 -24.52 -1.66
N ASN A 141 19.91 -24.68 -2.98
CA ASN A 141 21.00 -24.84 -3.95
C ASN A 141 21.18 -23.58 -4.82
N GLY A 142 20.75 -22.41 -4.33
CA GLY A 142 20.82 -21.17 -5.08
C GLY A 142 22.27 -20.70 -5.26
N ALA A 143 22.55 -20.04 -6.38
CA ALA A 143 23.90 -19.62 -6.74
C ALA A 143 24.56 -18.74 -5.66
N ILE A 144 23.83 -17.77 -5.09
CA ILE A 144 24.33 -16.91 -4.03
C ILE A 144 24.43 -17.67 -2.70
N THR A 145 23.45 -18.53 -2.38
CA THR A 145 23.47 -19.33 -1.16
C THR A 145 24.69 -20.22 -1.09
N LEU A 146 25.02 -20.91 -2.16
CA LEU A 146 26.22 -21.77 -2.24
C LEU A 146 27.50 -20.95 -2.09
N GLN A 147 27.57 -19.77 -2.70
CA GLN A 147 28.72 -18.88 -2.59
C GLN A 147 28.92 -18.34 -1.17
N LEU A 148 27.83 -17.92 -0.51
CA LEU A 148 27.86 -17.42 0.87
C LEU A 148 28.24 -18.54 1.87
N LYS A 149 27.77 -19.77 1.63
CA LYS A 149 28.19 -20.94 2.40
C LYS A 149 29.67 -21.25 2.21
N ALA A 150 30.17 -21.20 0.97
CA ALA A 150 31.59 -21.39 0.66
C ALA A 150 32.48 -20.33 1.33
N TRP A 151 32.00 -19.09 1.53
CA TRP A 151 32.67 -18.04 2.24
C TRP A 151 32.53 -18.10 3.78
N GLY A 152 31.71 -19.03 4.29
CA GLY A 152 31.43 -19.15 5.72
C GLY A 152 30.60 -18.00 6.32
N VAL A 153 29.91 -17.24 5.46
CA VAL A 153 29.08 -16.10 5.89
C VAL A 153 27.74 -16.57 6.46
N ILE A 154 27.21 -17.66 5.91
CA ILE A 154 25.96 -18.29 6.37
C ILE A 154 26.18 -19.79 6.51
N GLU A 155 25.65 -20.38 7.58
CA GLU A 155 25.64 -21.83 7.77
C GLU A 155 24.35 -22.44 7.19
N ASP A 156 23.21 -21.92 7.63
CA ASP A 156 21.90 -22.37 7.17
C ASP A 156 20.99 -21.16 6.89
N PHE A 157 20.60 -21.03 5.61
CA PHE A 157 19.58 -20.09 5.18
C PHE A 157 18.41 -20.82 4.55
N ASN A 158 17.23 -20.67 5.13
CA ASN A 158 16.01 -21.25 4.60
C ASN A 158 15.15 -20.14 3.96
N LEU A 159 15.14 -20.10 2.62
CA LEU A 159 14.32 -19.17 1.86
C LEU A 159 12.82 -19.40 2.07
N TYR A 160 12.41 -20.64 2.41
CA TYR A 160 11.00 -21.03 2.60
C TYR A 160 10.46 -20.70 3.99
N SER A 161 11.20 -19.97 4.79
CA SER A 161 10.84 -19.48 6.12
C SER A 161 10.22 -18.08 6.10
N ALA A 162 9.77 -17.61 7.27
CA ALA A 162 9.31 -16.22 7.44
C ALA A 162 10.35 -15.19 7.00
N ALA A 163 11.64 -15.44 7.26
CA ALA A 163 12.73 -14.54 6.86
C ALA A 163 12.87 -14.45 5.33
N GLY A 164 12.76 -15.57 4.63
CA GLY A 164 12.77 -15.58 3.15
C GLY A 164 11.55 -14.88 2.54
N LEU A 165 10.37 -15.09 3.13
CA LEU A 165 9.16 -14.35 2.74
C LEU A 165 9.32 -12.86 2.94
N MET A 166 9.83 -12.41 4.10
CA MET A 166 10.10 -11.01 4.37
C MET A 166 11.06 -10.40 3.35
N LEU A 167 12.07 -11.14 2.93
CA LEU A 167 13.06 -10.69 1.96
C LEU A 167 12.43 -10.47 0.56
N ILE A 168 11.58 -11.40 0.10
CA ILE A 168 10.83 -11.22 -1.14
C ILE A 168 9.85 -10.06 -1.03
N TYR A 169 9.19 -9.91 0.11
CA TYR A 169 8.26 -8.82 0.34
C TYR A 169 8.98 -7.46 0.33
N LEU A 170 10.14 -7.35 0.96
CA LEU A 170 10.98 -6.16 0.88
C LEU A 170 11.32 -5.79 -0.56
N TYR A 171 11.66 -6.77 -1.39
CA TYR A 171 12.01 -6.52 -2.78
C TYR A 171 10.92 -5.77 -3.55
N PHE A 172 9.67 -6.21 -3.52
CA PHE A 172 8.61 -5.52 -4.28
C PHE A 172 8.05 -4.28 -3.55
N GLN A 173 8.23 -4.19 -2.24
CA GLN A 173 7.83 -3.04 -1.44
C GLN A 173 8.72 -1.81 -1.68
N ILE A 174 10.02 -1.99 -1.85
CA ILE A 174 10.98 -0.89 -2.04
C ILE A 174 10.63 -0.07 -3.30
N PRO A 175 10.51 -0.65 -4.50
CA PRO A 175 10.15 0.11 -5.70
C PRO A 175 8.80 0.82 -5.56
N LEU A 176 7.79 0.14 -5.04
CA LEU A 176 6.46 0.71 -4.82
C LEU A 176 6.53 1.90 -3.86
N GLY A 177 7.25 1.75 -2.74
CA GLY A 177 7.45 2.81 -1.76
C GLY A 177 8.19 4.02 -2.34
N ILE A 178 9.23 3.80 -3.16
CA ILE A 178 9.97 4.87 -3.84
C ILE A 178 9.04 5.68 -4.76
N LEU A 179 8.23 5.01 -5.57
CA LEU A 179 7.32 5.66 -6.51
C LEU A 179 6.24 6.49 -5.79
N LEU A 180 5.76 6.02 -4.65
CA LEU A 180 4.77 6.74 -3.83
C LEU A 180 5.38 7.92 -3.07
N LEU A 181 6.62 7.77 -2.58
CA LEU A 181 7.28 8.80 -1.78
C LEU A 181 7.98 9.86 -2.62
N TYR A 182 8.49 9.51 -3.80
CA TYR A 182 9.27 10.42 -4.63
C TYR A 182 8.60 11.79 -4.86
N PRO A 183 7.29 11.88 -5.22
CA PRO A 183 6.64 13.17 -5.40
C PRO A 183 6.57 14.02 -4.13
N ALA A 184 6.43 13.37 -2.96
CA ALA A 184 6.40 14.07 -1.69
C ALA A 184 7.77 14.64 -1.30
N PHE A 185 8.84 13.89 -1.59
CA PHE A 185 10.20 14.39 -1.40
C PHE A 185 10.55 15.49 -2.39
N ASP A 186 10.12 15.38 -3.65
CA ASP A 186 10.36 16.39 -4.69
C ASP A 186 9.62 17.74 -4.39
N ALA A 187 8.58 17.70 -3.55
CA ALA A 187 7.87 18.88 -3.07
C ALA A 187 8.61 19.64 -1.94
N LEU A 188 9.64 19.06 -1.33
CA LEU A 188 10.50 19.74 -0.36
C LEU A 188 11.37 20.79 -1.08
N LYS A 189 11.13 22.05 -0.79
CA LYS A 189 11.88 23.14 -1.43
C LYS A 189 13.26 23.32 -0.79
N PRO A 190 14.34 23.45 -1.58
CA PRO A 190 15.69 23.70 -1.06
C PRO A 190 15.76 24.95 -0.17
N GLU A 191 14.93 25.96 -0.47
CA GLU A 191 14.88 27.22 0.28
C GLU A 191 14.51 27.04 1.75
N TRP A 192 13.77 25.98 2.08
CA TRP A 192 13.42 25.65 3.47
C TRP A 192 14.63 25.17 4.26
N GLU A 193 15.51 24.41 3.63
CA GLU A 193 16.77 23.97 4.24
C GLU A 193 17.71 25.17 4.45
N ASP A 194 17.81 26.06 3.45
CA ASP A 194 18.65 27.24 3.53
C ASP A 194 18.14 28.24 4.58
N ALA A 195 16.82 28.44 4.68
CA ALA A 195 16.22 29.23 5.74
C ALA A 195 16.51 28.64 7.14
N ALA A 196 16.42 27.32 7.29
CA ALA A 196 16.76 26.64 8.54
C ALA A 196 18.23 26.85 8.92
N LYS A 197 19.15 26.75 7.96
CA LYS A 197 20.59 27.00 8.17
C LYS A 197 20.85 28.45 8.60
N THR A 198 20.17 29.43 7.97
CA THR A 198 20.28 30.84 8.30
C THR A 198 19.84 31.13 9.75
N MET A 199 18.86 30.37 10.24
CA MET A 199 18.42 30.41 11.64
C MET A 199 19.33 29.62 12.61
N GLY A 200 20.46 29.08 12.13
CA GLY A 200 21.40 28.28 12.95
C GLY A 200 20.96 26.83 13.18
N ALA A 201 19.94 26.35 12.49
CA ALA A 201 19.50 24.97 12.63
C ALA A 201 20.44 24.00 11.89
N GLY A 202 20.94 22.98 12.60
CA GLY A 202 21.68 21.90 12.01
C GLY A 202 20.78 20.97 11.16
N ARG A 203 21.41 20.11 10.33
CA ARG A 203 20.71 19.18 9.43
C ARG A 203 19.68 18.29 10.15
N LEU A 204 19.99 17.82 11.35
CA LEU A 204 19.06 16.99 12.14
C LEU A 204 17.82 17.78 12.58
N ALA A 205 18.02 19.06 12.96
CA ALA A 205 16.91 19.95 13.33
C ALA A 205 16.00 20.22 12.15
N TYR A 206 16.55 20.50 10.95
CA TYR A 206 15.77 20.63 9.73
C TYR A 206 14.92 19.39 9.45
N TRP A 207 15.53 18.19 9.50
CA TRP A 207 14.77 16.95 9.27
C TRP A 207 13.66 16.76 10.30
N ARG A 208 13.96 16.95 11.59
CA ARG A 208 13.00 16.72 12.69
C ARG A 208 11.83 17.72 12.69
N TYR A 209 12.11 19.00 12.44
CA TYR A 209 11.13 20.07 12.64
C TYR A 209 10.50 20.59 11.34
N VAL A 210 11.10 20.33 10.18
CA VAL A 210 10.59 20.80 8.88
C VAL A 210 10.26 19.62 7.97
N ALA A 211 11.24 18.82 7.58
CA ALA A 211 11.06 17.80 6.56
C ALA A 211 10.11 16.66 7.01
N LEU A 212 10.35 16.03 8.16
CA LEU A 212 9.53 14.91 8.66
C LEU A 212 8.06 15.32 8.91
N PRO A 213 7.74 16.47 9.53
CA PRO A 213 6.35 16.90 9.67
C PRO A 213 5.64 17.14 8.35
N VAL A 214 6.35 17.63 7.33
CA VAL A 214 5.79 17.82 5.96
C VAL A 214 5.59 16.50 5.25
N LEU A 215 6.54 15.57 5.39
CA LEU A 215 6.49 14.25 4.77
C LEU A 215 5.56 13.26 5.50
N SER A 216 5.21 13.51 6.76
CA SER A 216 4.48 12.56 7.60
C SER A 216 3.18 12.03 6.97
N PRO A 217 2.35 12.84 6.27
CA PRO A 217 1.15 12.33 5.62
C PRO A 217 1.48 11.36 4.47
N ALA A 218 2.52 11.67 3.68
CA ALA A 218 2.96 10.82 2.59
C ALA A 218 3.59 9.52 3.11
N LEU A 219 4.42 9.59 4.15
CA LEU A 219 5.02 8.43 4.80
C LEU A 219 3.96 7.47 5.36
N LEU A 220 3.00 8.01 6.11
CA LEU A 220 1.91 7.21 6.67
C LEU A 220 0.99 6.63 5.58
N GLY A 221 0.65 7.42 4.55
CA GLY A 221 -0.13 6.94 3.42
C GLY A 221 0.57 5.82 2.65
N THR A 222 1.87 5.99 2.39
CA THR A 222 2.69 4.96 1.76
C THR A 222 2.77 3.71 2.61
N PHE A 223 2.97 3.83 3.93
CA PHE A 223 2.99 2.69 4.84
C PHE A 223 1.73 1.83 4.72
N ILE A 224 0.54 2.45 4.69
CA ILE A 224 -0.72 1.71 4.58
C ILE A 224 -0.83 1.00 3.24
N ILE A 225 -0.44 1.65 2.15
CA ILE A 225 -0.45 1.03 0.82
C ILE A 225 0.50 -0.16 0.78
N LEU A 226 1.72 -0.02 1.31
CA LEU A 226 2.69 -1.09 1.41
C LEU A 226 2.15 -2.24 2.27
N PHE A 227 1.59 -1.94 3.43
CA PHE A 227 1.01 -2.92 4.34
C PHE A 227 -0.14 -3.70 3.67
N ALA A 228 -1.08 -3.00 3.05
CA ALA A 228 -2.21 -3.63 2.35
C ALA A 228 -1.75 -4.48 1.17
N ASN A 229 -0.75 -3.99 0.40
CA ASN A 229 -0.15 -4.73 -0.70
C ASN A 229 0.52 -6.04 -0.23
N ALA A 230 1.25 -5.99 0.89
CA ALA A 230 1.87 -7.17 1.48
C ALA A 230 0.82 -8.15 2.04
N ALA A 231 -0.18 -7.64 2.77
CA ALA A 231 -1.23 -8.48 3.36
C ALA A 231 -2.08 -9.20 2.29
N GLY A 232 -2.21 -8.61 1.10
CA GLY A 232 -2.90 -9.20 -0.05
C GLY A 232 -2.01 -10.07 -0.97
N ALA A 233 -0.71 -10.16 -0.71
CA ALA A 233 0.22 -10.86 -1.59
C ALA A 233 0.04 -12.39 -1.51
N TYR A 234 -0.62 -12.96 -2.52
CA TYR A 234 -0.82 -14.39 -2.65
C TYR A 234 0.23 -15.07 -3.53
N ALA A 235 0.40 -14.56 -4.76
CA ALA A 235 1.14 -15.28 -5.81
C ALA A 235 2.62 -15.55 -5.44
N SER A 236 3.32 -14.55 -4.86
CA SER A 236 4.71 -14.71 -4.43
C SER A 236 4.84 -15.70 -3.27
N THR A 237 3.91 -15.64 -2.32
CA THR A 237 3.89 -16.53 -1.15
C THR A 237 3.61 -17.96 -1.57
N TYR A 238 2.59 -18.16 -2.40
CA TYR A 238 2.23 -19.49 -2.91
C TYR A 238 3.37 -20.11 -3.72
N ALA A 239 3.95 -19.37 -4.66
CA ALA A 239 5.04 -19.87 -5.50
C ALA A 239 6.30 -20.20 -4.70
N LEU A 240 6.58 -19.45 -3.61
CA LEU A 240 7.72 -19.73 -2.76
C LEU A 240 7.47 -20.93 -1.85
N THR A 241 6.31 -21.01 -1.19
CA THR A 241 6.06 -21.98 -0.11
C THR A 241 5.20 -23.16 -0.55
N THR A 242 4.80 -23.20 -1.82
CA THR A 242 3.87 -24.20 -2.37
C THR A 242 2.57 -24.34 -1.55
N GLY A 243 2.12 -23.19 -0.96
CA GLY A 243 0.93 -23.15 -0.14
C GLY A 243 1.08 -23.62 1.32
N ASN A 244 2.28 -24.04 1.73
CA ASN A 244 2.50 -24.61 3.07
C ASN A 244 2.68 -23.55 4.17
N TYR A 245 2.87 -22.27 3.83
CA TYR A 245 2.98 -21.24 4.84
C TYR A 245 1.60 -20.72 5.26
N ASN A 246 1.34 -20.70 6.57
CA ASN A 246 0.02 -20.35 7.11
C ASN A 246 -0.22 -18.84 7.06
N MET A 247 -0.75 -18.34 5.94
CA MET A 247 -1.20 -16.95 5.75
C MET A 247 -2.65 -16.91 5.28
N VAL A 248 -3.37 -15.83 5.60
CA VAL A 248 -4.79 -15.68 5.27
C VAL A 248 -5.05 -15.83 3.77
N THR A 249 -4.24 -15.21 2.92
CA THR A 249 -4.39 -15.32 1.45
C THR A 249 -4.19 -16.74 0.93
N ILE A 250 -3.29 -17.52 1.54
CA ILE A 250 -3.09 -18.93 1.22
C ILE A 250 -4.30 -19.77 1.68
N ARG A 251 -4.85 -19.48 2.88
CA ARG A 251 -6.05 -20.20 3.39
C ARG A 251 -7.27 -19.91 2.54
N ILE A 252 -7.52 -18.64 2.18
CA ILE A 252 -8.59 -18.29 1.25
C ILE A 252 -8.48 -19.08 -0.06
N ALA A 253 -7.29 -19.11 -0.66
CA ALA A 253 -7.08 -19.84 -1.91
C ALA A 253 -7.29 -21.35 -1.74
N SER A 254 -6.80 -21.95 -0.66
CA SER A 254 -6.96 -23.41 -0.42
C SER A 254 -8.43 -23.81 -0.22
N LEU A 255 -9.25 -22.96 0.39
CA LEU A 255 -10.69 -23.21 0.60
C LEU A 255 -11.52 -23.05 -0.68
N VAL A 256 -11.02 -22.29 -1.67
CA VAL A 256 -11.73 -22.09 -2.96
C VAL A 256 -11.24 -23.04 -4.05
N SER A 257 -9.95 -23.43 -4.03
CA SER A 257 -9.33 -24.27 -5.06
C SER A 257 -8.85 -25.65 -4.55
N GLY A 258 -9.22 -26.01 -3.32
CA GLY A 258 -8.83 -27.29 -2.73
C GLY A 258 -9.51 -28.49 -3.40
N ASP A 259 -8.75 -29.59 -3.61
CA ASP A 259 -9.25 -30.78 -4.28
C ASP A 259 -10.20 -31.63 -3.41
N LEU A 260 -10.16 -31.49 -2.08
CA LEU A 260 -10.87 -32.38 -1.14
C LEU A 260 -12.05 -31.73 -0.44
N PHE A 261 -11.94 -30.45 -0.07
CA PHE A 261 -13.00 -29.71 0.63
C PHE A 261 -13.09 -28.30 0.08
N LEU A 262 -14.21 -27.96 -0.54
CA LEU A 262 -14.51 -26.61 -1.00
C LEU A 262 -15.41 -25.95 0.03
N GLU A 263 -14.90 -24.92 0.69
CA GLU A 263 -15.63 -24.11 1.68
C GLU A 263 -15.62 -22.63 1.28
N PRO A 264 -16.33 -22.27 0.20
CA PRO A 264 -16.30 -20.90 -0.32
C PRO A 264 -16.87 -19.88 0.69
N ASN A 265 -17.79 -20.28 1.56
CA ASN A 265 -18.37 -19.42 2.58
C ASN A 265 -17.36 -19.09 3.70
N MET A 266 -16.56 -20.07 4.12
CA MET A 266 -15.44 -19.87 5.05
C MET A 266 -14.38 -18.97 4.43
N ALA A 267 -14.02 -19.20 3.15
CA ALA A 267 -13.10 -18.32 2.41
C ALA A 267 -13.63 -16.88 2.31
N ALA A 268 -14.93 -16.71 2.12
CA ALA A 268 -15.60 -15.42 2.12
C ALA A 268 -15.49 -14.73 3.49
N ALA A 269 -15.69 -15.46 4.60
CA ALA A 269 -15.56 -14.93 5.95
C ALA A 269 -14.13 -14.49 6.28
N LEU A 270 -13.12 -15.28 5.91
CA LEU A 270 -11.69 -14.90 6.03
C LEU A 270 -11.37 -13.63 5.22
N SER A 271 -11.91 -13.54 4.01
CA SER A 271 -11.74 -12.36 3.14
C SER A 271 -12.36 -11.11 3.75
N VAL A 272 -13.57 -11.22 4.30
CA VAL A 272 -14.27 -10.12 4.98
C VAL A 272 -13.51 -9.66 6.21
N LEU A 273 -13.00 -10.58 7.03
CA LEU A 273 -12.19 -10.23 8.19
C LEU A 273 -10.91 -9.50 7.80
N LEU A 274 -10.21 -9.98 6.77
CA LEU A 274 -9.02 -9.29 6.26
C LEU A 274 -9.36 -7.90 5.74
N MET A 275 -10.47 -7.75 5.00
CA MET A 275 -10.96 -6.47 4.51
C MET A 275 -11.31 -5.51 5.65
N VAL A 276 -11.96 -5.99 6.72
CA VAL A 276 -12.29 -5.19 7.90
C VAL A 276 -11.03 -4.71 8.61
N ILE A 277 -10.03 -5.58 8.79
CA ILE A 277 -8.75 -5.22 9.42
C ILE A 277 -8.04 -4.12 8.59
N LEU A 278 -7.91 -4.29 7.28
CA LEU A 278 -7.28 -3.30 6.40
C LEU A 278 -8.08 -2.00 6.35
N GLY A 279 -9.40 -2.08 6.32
CA GLY A 279 -10.30 -0.94 6.38
C GLY A 279 -10.17 -0.17 7.69
N PHE A 280 -10.12 -0.88 8.82
CA PHE A 280 -9.91 -0.28 10.14
C PHE A 280 -8.58 0.48 10.21
N ILE A 281 -7.48 -0.13 9.76
CA ILE A 281 -6.16 0.52 9.70
C ILE A 281 -6.24 1.81 8.86
N THR A 282 -6.94 1.76 7.71
CA THR A 282 -7.11 2.91 6.83
C THR A 282 -7.93 4.03 7.49
N VAL A 283 -9.01 3.69 8.20
CA VAL A 283 -9.86 4.66 8.93
C VAL A 283 -9.07 5.31 10.06
N VAL A 284 -8.34 4.52 10.85
CA VAL A 284 -7.47 5.04 11.93
C VAL A 284 -6.44 6.03 11.37
N TYR A 285 -5.84 5.69 10.24
CA TYR A 285 -4.92 6.60 9.55
C TYR A 285 -5.57 7.94 9.17
N HIS A 286 -6.74 7.91 8.52
CA HIS A 286 -7.43 9.13 8.13
C HIS A 286 -7.83 9.98 9.35
N TRP A 287 -8.18 9.33 10.44
CA TRP A 287 -8.48 10.02 11.70
C TRP A 287 -7.23 10.69 12.29
N LEU A 288 -6.10 9.98 12.32
CA LEU A 288 -4.81 10.52 12.78
C LEU A 288 -4.36 11.71 11.93
N LEU A 289 -4.49 11.62 10.61
CA LEU A 289 -4.16 12.72 9.70
C LEU A 289 -5.00 13.96 10.00
N LYS A 290 -6.32 13.82 10.11
CA LYS A 290 -7.21 14.96 10.44
C LYS A 290 -6.78 15.65 11.73
N ARG A 291 -6.44 14.87 12.76
CA ARG A 291 -6.00 15.41 14.04
C ARG A 291 -4.66 16.15 13.95
N SER A 292 -3.73 15.65 13.14
CA SER A 292 -2.43 16.30 12.90
C SER A 292 -2.56 17.65 12.18
N TYR A 293 -3.53 17.79 11.26
CA TYR A 293 -3.79 19.06 10.56
C TYR A 293 -4.44 20.11 11.48
N HIS A 294 -5.35 19.73 12.38
CA HIS A 294 -6.02 20.67 13.29
C HIS A 294 -5.13 21.14 14.45
N ALA A 295 -4.06 20.42 14.76
CA ALA A 295 -3.12 20.82 15.80
C ALA A 295 -2.10 21.89 15.34
N LYS A 296 -2.14 22.30 14.07
CA LYS A 296 -1.20 23.27 13.46
C LYS A 296 -1.86 24.58 13.02
N CYS A 297 -3.17 24.77 13.32
CA CYS A 297 -3.89 26.05 13.15
C CYS A 297 -4.08 26.74 14.53
#